data_11996fedcf19eb72eb0cc19f766245f4
#
_entry.id   11996fedcf19eb72eb0cc19f766245f4
#
_cell.length_a   1.000
_cell.length_b   1.000
_cell.length_c   1.000
_cell.angle_alpha   90.00
_cell.angle_beta   90.00
_cell.angle_gamma   90.00
#
_symmetry.space_group_name_H-M   'P 1'
#
loop_
_entity.id
_entity.type
_entity.pdbx_description
1 polymer ?
#
loop_
_entity_poly.entity_id
_entity_poly.type
_entity_poly.pdbx_seq_one_letter_code
_entity_poly.pdbx_strand_id
1 'polypeptide(L)'
;MAREPWVLPGGAVIRPDDGRWGKLCRRDWKIRGRSWLGFVVRILVLKLGRGTDSDFSRWMSMWSRRNFLSASSLAMAGVALGAAEAKTAGMVGSQLYGWGQYYQRDGKDLNAHLDEVFSGLRDAGYDYAEGNLDSAHPDKNAEFAAKLRAKGLRPVSLYTGGALHTDGAEGVVERLVAGAKVAAQSGFEVIVCNVDPIGREKTDVELVNQGRALARLGRELKALKLRLGVHHHTPELGRQGREYHHNFAVTRAGEVDFCIDTHWMYRGGIVPMDALRQYGERVVSWHLRQSRGQVWWEDLDQGDIDYSEIAAFANSKSLPRRFSVELALEGGTKITRTAVENHRRSREFVRRVFGV
;
A
#
# COMPACT_ATOMS: atom_id res chain seq x y z
N MET A 1 -27.82 3.71 -20.11
CA MET A 1 -27.55 2.50 -20.90
C MET A 1 -28.06 1.33 -20.13
N ALA A 2 -29.12 0.68 -20.61
CA ALA A 2 -29.70 -0.52 -20.00
C ALA A 2 -28.72 -1.68 -20.15
N ARG A 3 -28.48 -2.44 -19.07
CA ARG A 3 -27.62 -3.64 -19.09
C ARG A 3 -28.42 -4.79 -19.72
N GLU A 4 -27.79 -5.55 -20.61
CA GLU A 4 -28.41 -6.69 -21.26
C GLU A 4 -28.75 -7.82 -20.26
N PRO A 5 -29.82 -8.57 -20.47
CA PRO A 5 -30.23 -9.66 -19.59
C PRO A 5 -29.35 -10.90 -19.78
N TRP A 6 -29.12 -11.63 -18.68
CA TRP A 6 -28.36 -12.89 -18.68
C TRP A 6 -29.29 -14.07 -19.02
N VAL A 7 -28.87 -14.91 -19.96
CA VAL A 7 -29.57 -16.13 -20.34
C VAL A 7 -28.87 -17.35 -19.75
N LEU A 8 -29.59 -18.16 -18.99
CA LEU A 8 -29.03 -19.38 -18.38
C LEU A 8 -29.20 -20.59 -19.33
N PRO A 9 -28.34 -21.65 -19.24
CA PRO A 9 -28.58 -22.90 -19.93
C PRO A 9 -29.92 -23.50 -19.52
N GLY A 10 -30.88 -23.52 -20.42
CA GLY A 10 -32.28 -23.94 -20.16
C GLY A 10 -33.32 -22.84 -20.46
N GLY A 11 -32.89 -21.68 -21.02
CA GLY A 11 -33.76 -20.65 -21.59
C GLY A 11 -34.40 -19.67 -20.61
N ALA A 12 -33.99 -19.65 -19.34
CA ALA A 12 -34.46 -18.66 -18.37
C ALA A 12 -33.67 -17.34 -18.47
N VAL A 13 -34.39 -16.21 -18.61
CA VAL A 13 -33.82 -14.87 -18.72
C VAL A 13 -33.90 -14.17 -17.36
N ILE A 14 -32.76 -13.64 -16.86
CA ILE A 14 -32.69 -12.88 -15.59
C ILE A 14 -32.39 -11.43 -15.91
N ARG A 15 -33.18 -10.50 -15.37
CA ARG A 15 -32.96 -9.06 -15.45
C ARG A 15 -32.37 -8.53 -14.14
N PRO A 16 -31.47 -7.56 -14.17
CA PRO A 16 -30.71 -7.08 -12.99
C PRO A 16 -31.57 -6.48 -11.85
N ASP A 17 -32.79 -6.05 -12.14
CA ASP A 17 -33.60 -5.23 -11.22
C ASP A 17 -34.72 -5.99 -10.48
N ASP A 18 -34.80 -7.30 -10.62
CA ASP A 18 -35.94 -8.10 -10.11
C ASP A 18 -35.88 -8.44 -8.62
N GLY A 19 -35.16 -7.84 -7.78
CA GLY A 19 -35.23 -7.96 -6.30
C GLY A 19 -35.43 -9.38 -5.69
N ARG A 20 -35.31 -10.46 -6.50
CA ARG A 20 -35.72 -11.84 -6.16
C ARG A 20 -34.59 -12.78 -5.74
N TRP A 21 -33.38 -12.29 -5.60
CA TRP A 21 -32.23 -13.11 -5.22
C TRP A 21 -32.40 -13.83 -3.87
N GLY A 22 -33.14 -13.23 -2.95
CA GLY A 22 -33.32 -13.79 -1.60
C GLY A 22 -34.28 -14.95 -1.50
N LYS A 23 -35.15 -15.21 -2.50
CA LYS A 23 -36.20 -16.24 -2.43
C LYS A 23 -35.93 -17.48 -3.30
N LEU A 24 -35.13 -17.39 -4.34
CA LEU A 24 -34.77 -18.54 -5.19
C LEU A 24 -33.76 -19.49 -4.55
N CYS A 25 -32.90 -19.02 -3.64
CA CYS A 25 -31.96 -19.90 -2.93
C CYS A 25 -32.59 -20.84 -1.89
N ARG A 26 -33.86 -20.70 -1.56
CA ARG A 26 -34.47 -21.52 -0.49
C ARG A 26 -35.48 -22.56 -0.96
N ARG A 27 -35.96 -22.59 -2.19
CA ARG A 27 -37.09 -23.49 -2.59
C ARG A 27 -36.75 -24.63 -3.53
N ASP A 28 -35.73 -24.57 -4.38
CA ASP A 28 -35.60 -25.54 -5.48
C ASP A 28 -34.35 -26.44 -5.46
N TRP A 29 -33.68 -26.58 -4.33
CA TRP A 29 -32.45 -27.40 -4.21
C TRP A 29 -32.69 -28.74 -3.48
N LYS A 30 -33.90 -29.32 -3.62
CA LYS A 30 -34.11 -30.73 -3.31
C LYS A 30 -34.15 -31.57 -4.58
N ILE A 31 -33.02 -31.60 -5.31
CA ILE A 31 -32.82 -32.55 -6.39
C ILE A 31 -32.02 -33.75 -5.85
N ARG A 32 -32.74 -34.83 -5.57
CA ARG A 32 -32.24 -36.20 -5.46
C ARG A 32 -30.94 -36.39 -4.66
N GLY A 33 -30.98 -36.27 -3.36
CA GLY A 33 -30.05 -36.98 -2.46
C GLY A 33 -28.56 -36.64 -2.53
N ARG A 34 -28.14 -35.56 -3.17
CA ARG A 34 -26.72 -35.14 -3.26
C ARG A 34 -26.48 -33.83 -2.53
N SER A 35 -25.64 -33.86 -1.52
CA SER A 35 -25.33 -32.71 -0.68
C SER A 35 -24.50 -31.64 -1.47
N TRP A 36 -24.65 -30.38 -1.06
CA TRP A 36 -23.89 -29.23 -1.60
C TRP A 36 -22.36 -29.46 -1.58
N LEU A 37 -21.88 -30.22 -0.61
CA LEU A 37 -20.47 -30.62 -0.48
C LEU A 37 -19.99 -31.49 -1.65
N GLY A 38 -20.82 -32.37 -2.18
CA GLY A 38 -20.50 -33.19 -3.35
C GLY A 38 -20.33 -32.36 -4.62
N PHE A 39 -21.06 -31.24 -4.73
CA PHE A 39 -20.92 -30.31 -5.86
C PHE A 39 -19.62 -29.51 -5.81
N VAL A 40 -19.23 -29.03 -4.63
CA VAL A 40 -17.97 -28.29 -4.43
C VAL A 40 -16.75 -29.20 -4.68
N VAL A 41 -16.75 -30.43 -4.16
CA VAL A 41 -15.67 -31.40 -4.39
C VAL A 41 -15.59 -31.77 -5.87
N ARG A 42 -16.71 -31.91 -6.57
CA ARG A 42 -16.73 -32.18 -8.01
C ARG A 42 -16.12 -31.04 -8.83
N ILE A 43 -16.40 -29.77 -8.48
CA ILE A 43 -15.78 -28.61 -9.12
C ILE A 43 -14.26 -28.58 -8.88
N LEU A 44 -13.81 -28.94 -7.67
CA LEU A 44 -12.39 -28.96 -7.34
C LEU A 44 -11.64 -30.04 -8.14
N VAL A 45 -12.20 -31.26 -8.21
CA VAL A 45 -11.57 -32.39 -8.93
C VAL A 45 -11.53 -32.12 -10.42
N LEU A 46 -12.60 -31.57 -11.01
CA LEU A 46 -12.66 -31.24 -12.44
C LEU A 46 -11.78 -30.02 -12.82
N LYS A 47 -11.63 -29.03 -11.93
CA LYS A 47 -10.75 -27.88 -12.17
C LYS A 47 -9.25 -28.19 -12.03
N LEU A 48 -8.87 -29.23 -11.28
CA LEU A 48 -7.49 -29.66 -11.15
C LEU A 48 -7.02 -30.56 -12.31
N GLY A 49 -7.90 -30.87 -13.29
CA GLY A 49 -7.53 -31.52 -14.56
C GLY A 49 -7.03 -32.97 -14.43
N ARG A 50 -7.38 -33.68 -13.32
CA ARG A 50 -6.92 -35.06 -13.07
C ARG A 50 -8.10 -35.93 -12.61
N GLY A 51 -8.91 -36.40 -13.54
CA GLY A 51 -9.91 -37.45 -13.28
C GLY A 51 -11.18 -37.33 -14.11
N THR A 52 -11.83 -38.46 -14.37
CA THR A 52 -13.12 -38.58 -15.06
C THR A 52 -14.28 -38.77 -14.08
N ASP A 53 -15.52 -38.60 -14.51
CA ASP A 53 -16.72 -38.84 -13.69
C ASP A 53 -16.79 -40.27 -13.13
N SER A 54 -16.21 -41.25 -13.83
CA SER A 54 -16.11 -42.65 -13.38
C SER A 54 -15.11 -42.80 -12.20
N ASP A 55 -14.02 -42.05 -12.20
CA ASP A 55 -13.03 -42.07 -11.11
C ASP A 55 -13.62 -41.48 -9.82
N PHE A 56 -14.41 -40.42 -9.94
CA PHE A 56 -15.11 -39.81 -8.80
C PHE A 56 -16.12 -40.78 -8.16
N SER A 57 -16.91 -41.47 -8.99
CA SER A 57 -17.91 -42.43 -8.51
C SER A 57 -17.29 -43.64 -7.80
N ARG A 58 -16.14 -44.12 -8.30
CA ARG A 58 -15.37 -45.22 -7.70
C ARG A 58 -14.72 -44.80 -6.37
N TRP A 59 -14.23 -43.56 -6.30
CA TRP A 59 -13.63 -43.00 -5.09
C TRP A 59 -14.67 -42.82 -3.98
N MET A 60 -15.87 -42.30 -4.31
CA MET A 60 -16.95 -42.12 -3.35
C MET A 60 -17.51 -43.44 -2.77
N SER A 61 -17.46 -44.55 -3.49
CA SER A 61 -17.92 -45.86 -3.01
C SER A 61 -16.96 -46.50 -1.99
N MET A 62 -15.71 -46.06 -1.92
CA MET A 62 -14.69 -46.60 -1.01
C MET A 62 -14.67 -45.94 0.37
N TRP A 63 -15.46 -44.86 0.57
CA TRP A 63 -15.46 -44.09 1.82
C TRP A 63 -16.72 -44.29 2.63
N SER A 64 -16.57 -44.72 3.90
CA SER A 64 -17.69 -44.75 4.85
C SER A 64 -18.17 -43.33 5.20
N ARG A 65 -19.46 -43.17 5.56
CA ARG A 65 -19.98 -41.86 6.01
C ARG A 65 -19.14 -41.24 7.13
N ARG A 66 -18.58 -42.05 8.02
CA ARG A 66 -17.79 -41.61 9.16
C ARG A 66 -16.42 -41.06 8.71
N ASN A 67 -15.74 -41.73 7.76
CA ASN A 67 -14.48 -41.28 7.21
C ASN A 67 -14.66 -40.03 6.34
N PHE A 68 -15.76 -39.93 5.61
CA PHE A 68 -16.10 -38.74 4.82
C PHE A 68 -16.35 -37.51 5.70
N LEU A 69 -17.08 -37.63 6.80
CA LEU A 69 -17.32 -36.54 7.74
C LEU A 69 -16.04 -36.12 8.47
N SER A 70 -15.17 -37.07 8.84
CA SER A 70 -13.89 -36.76 9.47
C SER A 70 -12.91 -36.06 8.52
N ALA A 71 -12.84 -36.51 7.26
CA ALA A 71 -12.00 -35.85 6.23
C ALA A 71 -12.55 -34.48 5.84
N SER A 72 -13.87 -34.32 5.84
CA SER A 72 -14.52 -33.02 5.57
C SER A 72 -14.28 -32.03 6.71
N SER A 73 -14.27 -32.49 7.95
CA SER A 73 -13.95 -31.66 9.12
C SER A 73 -12.48 -31.22 9.12
N LEU A 74 -11.56 -32.10 8.73
CA LEU A 74 -10.14 -31.77 8.56
C LEU A 74 -9.89 -30.83 7.38
N ALA A 75 -10.60 -31.01 6.25
CA ALA A 75 -10.49 -30.13 5.10
C ALA A 75 -11.10 -28.75 5.40
N MET A 76 -12.20 -28.68 6.14
CA MET A 76 -12.79 -27.42 6.59
C MET A 76 -11.93 -26.73 7.65
N ALA A 77 -11.28 -27.46 8.54
CA ALA A 77 -10.30 -26.92 9.48
C ALA A 77 -9.04 -26.42 8.75
N GLY A 78 -8.56 -27.15 7.74
CA GLY A 78 -7.44 -26.72 6.90
C GLY A 78 -7.77 -25.49 6.04
N VAL A 79 -9.00 -25.36 5.54
CA VAL A 79 -9.48 -24.17 4.81
C VAL A 79 -9.74 -23.02 5.78
N ALA A 80 -10.24 -23.27 6.99
CA ALA A 80 -10.40 -22.24 8.02
C ALA A 80 -9.07 -21.75 8.60
N LEU A 81 -8.06 -22.63 8.71
CA LEU A 81 -6.68 -22.27 9.09
C LEU A 81 -5.90 -21.63 7.94
N GLY A 82 -6.25 -21.91 6.67
CA GLY A 82 -5.66 -21.27 5.49
C GLY A 82 -6.34 -19.97 5.09
N ALA A 83 -7.53 -19.68 5.64
CA ALA A 83 -8.26 -18.41 5.50
C ALA A 83 -8.05 -17.45 6.69
N ALA A 84 -7.16 -17.75 7.64
CA ALA A 84 -6.45 -16.70 8.33
C ALA A 84 -5.67 -15.98 7.23
N GLU A 85 -6.15 -14.80 6.79
CA GLU A 85 -5.41 -13.91 5.90
C GLU A 85 -3.95 -13.96 6.36
N ALA A 86 -3.06 -14.46 5.49
CA ALA A 86 -1.66 -14.35 5.73
C ALA A 86 -1.45 -12.85 5.92
N LYS A 87 -1.28 -12.39 7.16
CA LYS A 87 -0.91 -11.01 7.46
C LYS A 87 0.23 -10.73 6.52
N THR A 88 0.00 -9.88 5.51
CA THR A 88 1.06 -9.54 4.56
C THR A 88 2.26 -9.17 5.41
N ALA A 89 3.34 -9.95 5.26
CA ALA A 89 4.53 -9.74 6.05
C ALA A 89 4.89 -8.26 5.93
N GLY A 90 4.98 -7.55 7.06
CA GLY A 90 5.30 -6.14 7.05
C GLY A 90 6.66 -5.92 6.39
N MET A 91 6.84 -4.80 5.74
CA MET A 91 8.09 -4.40 5.11
C MET A 91 8.55 -3.07 5.67
N VAL A 92 9.84 -2.95 5.92
CA VAL A 92 10.46 -1.72 6.42
C VAL A 92 11.50 -1.24 5.43
N GLY A 93 11.29 -0.05 4.90
CA GLY A 93 12.19 0.64 4.02
C GLY A 93 12.77 1.90 4.64
N SER A 94 13.70 2.51 3.92
CA SER A 94 14.23 3.83 4.25
C SER A 94 14.03 4.78 3.07
N GLN A 95 13.49 5.95 3.34
CA GLN A 95 13.44 7.04 2.39
C GLN A 95 14.82 7.69 2.26
N LEU A 96 15.26 7.94 1.02
CA LEU A 96 16.65 8.37 0.77
C LEU A 96 16.93 9.85 1.03
N TYR A 97 15.93 10.68 1.30
CA TYR A 97 16.11 12.11 1.54
C TYR A 97 17.08 12.38 2.71
N GLY A 98 16.86 11.73 3.86
CA GLY A 98 17.73 11.87 5.02
C GLY A 98 19.17 11.42 4.72
N TRP A 99 19.36 10.34 3.98
CA TRP A 99 20.67 9.91 3.52
C TRP A 99 21.35 10.99 2.69
N GLY A 100 20.61 11.63 1.77
CA GLY A 100 21.12 12.76 0.99
C GLY A 100 21.65 13.89 1.87
N GLN A 101 20.95 14.22 2.96
CA GLN A 101 21.37 15.25 3.89
C GLN A 101 22.67 14.87 4.65
N TYR A 102 22.83 13.61 5.07
CA TYR A 102 24.07 13.13 5.69
C TYR A 102 25.25 13.22 4.72
N TYR A 103 25.07 12.74 3.47
CA TYR A 103 26.11 12.79 2.45
C TYR A 103 26.47 14.22 2.05
N GLN A 104 25.49 15.10 1.89
CA GLN A 104 25.72 16.52 1.58
C GLN A 104 26.54 17.22 2.68
N ARG A 105 26.31 16.91 3.95
CA ARG A 105 27.13 17.45 5.07
C ARG A 105 28.58 17.01 4.99
N ASP A 106 28.83 15.81 4.49
CA ASP A 106 30.18 15.28 4.28
C ASP A 106 30.78 15.70 2.94
N GLY A 107 30.13 16.61 2.19
CA GLY A 107 30.57 17.06 0.86
C GLY A 107 30.50 16.00 -0.22
N LYS A 108 29.65 14.98 -0.05
CA LYS A 108 29.50 13.82 -0.95
C LYS A 108 28.19 13.87 -1.71
N ASP A 109 28.18 13.30 -2.92
CA ASP A 109 26.95 13.04 -3.68
C ASP A 109 26.37 11.66 -3.32
N LEU A 110 25.12 11.63 -2.85
CA LEU A 110 24.41 10.39 -2.53
C LEU A 110 24.37 9.42 -3.71
N ASN A 111 24.16 9.93 -4.94
CA ASN A 111 23.98 9.07 -6.12
C ASN A 111 25.26 8.28 -6.46
N ALA A 112 26.43 8.85 -6.15
CA ALA A 112 27.71 8.17 -6.31
C ALA A 112 27.95 7.09 -5.24
N HIS A 113 27.16 7.07 -4.15
CA HIS A 113 27.35 6.19 -2.99
C HIS A 113 26.13 5.29 -2.71
N LEU A 114 25.20 5.15 -3.65
CA LEU A 114 23.98 4.33 -3.45
C LEU A 114 24.31 2.88 -3.09
N ASP A 115 25.37 2.32 -3.64
CA ASP A 115 25.81 0.95 -3.35
C ASP A 115 26.20 0.75 -1.89
N GLU A 116 26.86 1.75 -1.29
CA GLU A 116 27.23 1.78 0.14
C GLU A 116 25.98 1.90 1.01
N VAL A 117 25.08 2.83 0.66
CA VAL A 117 23.81 3.06 1.36
C VAL A 117 22.95 1.80 1.36
N PHE A 118 22.80 1.17 0.20
CA PHE A 118 21.96 -0.05 0.09
C PHE A 118 22.56 -1.24 0.85
N SER A 119 23.89 -1.37 0.85
CA SER A 119 24.55 -2.37 1.67
C SER A 119 24.31 -2.10 3.17
N GLY A 120 24.47 -0.84 3.60
CA GLY A 120 24.20 -0.44 4.99
C GLY A 120 22.74 -0.67 5.42
N LEU A 121 21.77 -0.39 4.53
CA LEU A 121 20.35 -0.65 4.79
C LEU A 121 20.07 -2.14 4.92
N ARG A 122 20.56 -2.96 3.98
CA ARG A 122 20.40 -4.42 4.07
C ARG A 122 20.99 -4.96 5.37
N ASP A 123 22.20 -4.55 5.74
CA ASP A 123 22.88 -5.01 6.94
C ASP A 123 22.21 -4.51 8.23
N ALA A 124 21.44 -3.42 8.15
CA ALA A 124 20.58 -2.94 9.21
C ALA A 124 19.21 -3.66 9.26
N GLY A 125 18.92 -4.57 8.31
CA GLY A 125 17.69 -5.37 8.28
C GLY A 125 16.50 -4.69 7.58
N TYR A 126 16.76 -3.73 6.68
CA TYR A 126 15.73 -3.13 5.86
C TYR A 126 15.38 -4.00 4.64
N ASP A 127 14.13 -3.92 4.20
CA ASP A 127 13.62 -4.68 3.06
C ASP A 127 13.73 -3.91 1.75
N TYR A 128 13.68 -2.56 1.79
CA TYR A 128 13.72 -1.70 0.62
C TYR A 128 14.32 -0.32 0.92
N ALA A 129 14.64 0.41 -0.15
CA ALA A 129 14.86 1.86 -0.09
C ALA A 129 13.85 2.56 -0.99
N GLU A 130 13.33 3.71 -0.53
CA GLU A 130 12.44 4.57 -1.30
C GLU A 130 13.26 5.73 -1.88
N GLY A 131 13.44 5.71 -3.20
CA GLY A 131 14.05 6.78 -3.98
C GLY A 131 12.99 7.60 -4.70
N ASN A 132 13.46 8.51 -5.58
CA ASN A 132 12.55 9.31 -6.39
C ASN A 132 12.18 8.61 -7.71
N LEU A 133 10.94 8.79 -8.13
CA LEU A 133 10.49 8.42 -9.47
C LEU A 133 11.13 9.38 -10.50
N ASP A 134 11.97 8.86 -11.38
CA ASP A 134 12.47 9.63 -12.51
C ASP A 134 11.42 9.62 -13.63
N SER A 135 10.69 10.73 -13.76
CA SER A 135 9.69 10.92 -14.82
C SER A 135 10.27 11.55 -16.09
N ALA A 136 11.47 12.14 -15.99
CA ALA A 136 12.20 12.72 -17.13
C ALA A 136 12.98 11.65 -17.89
N HIS A 137 13.50 10.65 -17.19
CA HIS A 137 14.28 9.54 -17.74
C HIS A 137 13.72 8.22 -17.20
N PRO A 138 12.57 7.73 -17.72
CA PRO A 138 11.86 6.56 -17.18
C PRO A 138 12.72 5.31 -16.97
N ASP A 139 13.70 5.05 -17.85
CA ASP A 139 14.57 3.87 -17.76
C ASP A 139 15.43 3.84 -16.49
N LYS A 140 15.73 5.00 -15.89
CA LYS A 140 16.46 5.08 -14.62
C LYS A 140 15.72 4.41 -13.47
N ASN A 141 14.38 4.29 -13.54
CA ASN A 141 13.62 3.57 -12.54
C ASN A 141 13.91 2.05 -12.58
N ALA A 142 14.17 1.49 -13.77
CA ALA A 142 14.59 0.10 -13.92
C ALA A 142 16.02 -0.11 -13.41
N GLU A 143 16.93 0.83 -13.71
CA GLU A 143 18.31 0.81 -13.18
C GLU A 143 18.32 0.86 -11.65
N PHE A 144 17.49 1.72 -11.06
CA PHE A 144 17.36 1.84 -9.60
C PHE A 144 16.84 0.52 -9.00
N ALA A 145 15.81 -0.10 -9.59
CA ALA A 145 15.31 -1.41 -9.18
C ALA A 145 16.39 -2.51 -9.27
N ALA A 146 17.21 -2.49 -10.32
CA ALA A 146 18.32 -3.43 -10.49
C ALA A 146 19.38 -3.26 -9.39
N LYS A 147 19.76 -2.02 -9.06
CA LYS A 147 20.69 -1.72 -7.96
C LYS A 147 20.17 -2.21 -6.62
N LEU A 148 18.87 -1.99 -6.31
CA LEU A 148 18.24 -2.50 -5.10
C LEU A 148 18.37 -4.03 -5.01
N ARG A 149 17.98 -4.75 -6.08
CA ARG A 149 18.04 -6.22 -6.10
C ARG A 149 19.46 -6.75 -5.98
N ALA A 150 20.44 -6.10 -6.60
CA ALA A 150 21.85 -6.47 -6.50
C ALA A 150 22.38 -6.43 -5.04
N LYS A 151 21.72 -5.67 -4.18
CA LYS A 151 22.03 -5.58 -2.74
C LYS A 151 21.06 -6.37 -1.87
N GLY A 152 20.14 -7.16 -2.45
CA GLY A 152 19.14 -7.94 -1.72
C GLY A 152 17.97 -7.11 -1.17
N LEU A 153 17.79 -5.88 -1.66
CA LEU A 153 16.63 -5.04 -1.35
C LEU A 153 15.55 -5.19 -2.43
N ARG A 154 14.31 -4.91 -2.07
CA ARG A 154 13.16 -4.99 -2.96
C ARG A 154 12.81 -3.64 -3.59
N PRO A 155 12.36 -3.57 -4.84
CA PRO A 155 11.70 -2.39 -5.40
C PRO A 155 10.25 -2.35 -4.88
N VAL A 156 9.95 -1.49 -3.91
CA VAL A 156 8.62 -1.41 -3.27
C VAL A 156 7.96 -0.07 -3.54
N SER A 157 8.64 1.03 -3.27
CA SER A 157 8.07 2.37 -3.29
C SER A 157 8.99 3.37 -3.97
N LEU A 158 8.42 4.32 -4.70
CA LEU A 158 9.08 5.50 -5.22
C LEU A 158 8.32 6.76 -4.84
N TYR A 159 9.06 7.81 -4.52
CA TYR A 159 8.51 9.11 -4.16
C TYR A 159 8.52 10.06 -5.37
N THR A 160 7.52 10.92 -5.49
CA THR A 160 7.45 11.96 -6.53
C THR A 160 6.69 13.18 -6.03
N GLY A 161 6.77 14.25 -6.80
CA GLY A 161 5.96 15.46 -6.64
C GLY A 161 5.46 15.97 -7.98
N GLY A 162 4.64 17.00 -7.93
CA GLY A 162 4.19 17.66 -9.16
C GLY A 162 3.21 18.80 -8.94
N ALA A 163 3.24 19.75 -9.87
CA ALA A 163 2.34 20.90 -9.90
C ALA A 163 0.95 20.50 -10.41
N LEU A 164 0.26 19.65 -9.66
CA LEU A 164 -1.06 19.07 -10.02
C LEU A 164 -2.22 20.07 -9.87
N HIS A 165 -1.98 21.25 -9.31
CA HIS A 165 -2.96 22.31 -9.09
C HIS A 165 -3.13 23.26 -10.28
N THR A 166 -2.26 23.19 -11.29
CA THR A 166 -2.21 24.12 -12.42
C THR A 166 -3.07 23.65 -13.60
N ASP A 167 -3.34 24.54 -14.54
CA ASP A 167 -4.00 24.18 -15.81
C ASP A 167 -3.14 23.21 -16.66
N GLY A 168 -1.83 23.17 -16.44
CA GLY A 168 -0.89 22.23 -17.08
C GLY A 168 -0.78 20.86 -16.39
N ALA A 169 -1.59 20.57 -15.38
CA ALA A 169 -1.54 19.34 -14.59
C ALA A 169 -1.64 18.05 -15.42
N GLU A 170 -2.37 18.09 -16.53
CA GLU A 170 -2.51 16.94 -17.44
C GLU A 170 -1.15 16.46 -17.97
N GLY A 171 -0.29 17.39 -18.44
CA GLY A 171 1.07 17.05 -18.90
C GLY A 171 1.98 16.57 -17.77
N VAL A 172 1.76 17.02 -16.52
CA VAL A 172 2.46 16.49 -15.34
C VAL A 172 2.05 15.04 -15.11
N VAL A 173 0.76 14.74 -15.12
CA VAL A 173 0.24 13.37 -14.95
C VAL A 173 0.79 12.44 -16.03
N GLU A 174 0.84 12.86 -17.30
CA GLU A 174 1.38 12.05 -18.40
C GLU A 174 2.85 11.66 -18.17
N ARG A 175 3.68 12.62 -17.75
CA ARG A 175 5.09 12.34 -17.44
C ARG A 175 5.24 11.39 -16.25
N LEU A 176 4.46 11.59 -15.17
CA LEU A 176 4.47 10.71 -14.00
C LEU A 176 4.05 9.29 -14.38
N VAL A 177 3.02 9.13 -15.20
CA VAL A 177 2.53 7.83 -15.69
C VAL A 177 3.60 7.14 -16.56
N ALA A 178 4.31 7.87 -17.41
CA ALA A 178 5.40 7.32 -18.22
C ALA A 178 6.51 6.72 -17.33
N GLY A 179 6.97 7.45 -16.31
CA GLY A 179 7.94 6.94 -15.34
C GLY A 179 7.40 5.74 -14.54
N ALA A 180 6.15 5.85 -14.09
CA ALA A 180 5.49 4.81 -13.30
C ALA A 180 5.27 3.51 -14.08
N LYS A 181 5.08 3.57 -15.41
CA LYS A 181 4.98 2.39 -16.26
C LYS A 181 6.25 1.54 -16.20
N VAL A 182 7.42 2.17 -16.31
CA VAL A 182 8.71 1.46 -16.17
C VAL A 182 8.93 0.98 -14.74
N ALA A 183 8.55 1.78 -13.74
CA ALA A 183 8.61 1.39 -12.35
C ALA A 183 7.75 0.12 -12.07
N ALA A 184 6.51 0.07 -12.58
CA ALA A 184 5.64 -1.11 -12.45
C ALA A 184 6.26 -2.36 -13.07
N GLN A 185 6.80 -2.24 -14.28
CA GLN A 185 7.51 -3.33 -14.98
C GLN A 185 8.75 -3.77 -14.21
N SER A 186 9.34 -2.88 -13.43
CA SER A 186 10.51 -3.12 -12.59
C SER A 186 10.15 -3.62 -11.19
N GLY A 187 8.86 -3.87 -10.90
CA GLY A 187 8.38 -4.52 -9.69
C GLY A 187 8.11 -3.58 -8.52
N PHE A 188 8.06 -2.27 -8.72
CA PHE A 188 7.54 -1.35 -7.71
C PHE A 188 6.04 -1.56 -7.54
N GLU A 189 5.54 -1.27 -6.34
CA GLU A 189 4.15 -1.51 -5.93
C GLU A 189 3.41 -0.20 -5.58
N VAL A 190 4.14 0.83 -5.12
CA VAL A 190 3.58 2.09 -4.61
C VAL A 190 4.31 3.28 -5.23
N ILE A 191 3.53 4.29 -5.62
CA ILE A 191 4.03 5.63 -5.91
C ILE A 191 3.50 6.56 -4.83
N VAL A 192 4.40 7.16 -4.08
CA VAL A 192 4.10 8.20 -3.09
C VAL A 192 4.19 9.54 -3.80
N CYS A 193 3.13 10.33 -3.76
CA CYS A 193 3.06 11.60 -4.45
C CYS A 193 2.77 12.74 -3.47
N ASN A 194 3.66 13.73 -3.42
CA ASN A 194 3.39 15.00 -2.79
C ASN A 194 2.88 15.99 -3.86
N VAL A 195 1.89 16.78 -3.51
CA VAL A 195 1.44 17.89 -4.38
C VAL A 195 2.29 19.12 -4.08
N ASP A 196 2.84 19.76 -5.11
CA ASP A 196 3.78 20.86 -4.90
C ASP A 196 3.17 22.01 -4.10
N PRO A 197 3.83 22.48 -3.01
CA PRO A 197 3.47 23.71 -2.33
C PRO A 197 3.82 24.92 -3.21
N ILE A 198 3.07 26.01 -3.06
CA ILE A 198 3.24 27.21 -3.88
C ILE A 198 3.55 28.47 -3.09
N GLY A 199 4.01 28.31 -1.84
CA GLY A 199 4.36 29.42 -0.95
C GLY A 199 3.17 30.23 -0.43
N ARG A 200 1.95 29.84 -0.79
CA ARG A 200 0.66 30.34 -0.30
C ARG A 200 -0.37 29.22 -0.29
N GLU A 201 -1.53 29.51 0.26
CA GLU A 201 -2.67 28.60 0.10
C GLU A 201 -3.16 28.53 -1.35
N LYS A 202 -3.54 27.35 -1.78
CA LYS A 202 -4.18 27.12 -3.07
C LYS A 202 -5.63 27.64 -3.05
N THR A 203 -6.04 28.25 -4.13
CA THR A 203 -7.43 28.67 -4.37
C THR A 203 -8.34 27.46 -4.56
N ASP A 204 -9.67 27.67 -4.50
CA ASP A 204 -10.64 26.59 -4.78
C ASP A 204 -10.49 26.03 -6.18
N VAL A 205 -10.18 26.87 -7.19
CA VAL A 205 -9.92 26.42 -8.57
C VAL A 205 -8.69 25.52 -8.64
N GLU A 206 -7.58 25.93 -8.00
CA GLU A 206 -6.36 25.15 -7.94
C GLU A 206 -6.57 23.80 -7.22
N LEU A 207 -7.37 23.78 -6.15
CA LEU A 207 -7.71 22.53 -5.47
C LEU A 207 -8.61 21.61 -6.33
N VAL A 208 -9.55 22.18 -7.09
CA VAL A 208 -10.37 21.41 -8.05
C VAL A 208 -9.50 20.79 -9.13
N ASN A 209 -8.55 21.56 -9.70
CA ASN A 209 -7.59 21.04 -10.69
C ASN A 209 -6.74 19.91 -10.08
N GLN A 210 -6.20 20.13 -8.90
CA GLN A 210 -5.41 19.14 -8.16
C GLN A 210 -6.20 17.85 -7.91
N GLY A 211 -7.43 17.95 -7.45
CA GLY A 211 -8.30 16.78 -7.21
C GLY A 211 -8.56 15.98 -8.49
N ARG A 212 -8.79 16.65 -9.63
CA ARG A 212 -8.95 15.99 -10.94
C ARG A 212 -7.67 15.28 -11.37
N ALA A 213 -6.52 15.97 -11.25
CA ALA A 213 -5.22 15.42 -11.62
C ALA A 213 -4.86 14.20 -10.74
N LEU A 214 -5.05 14.29 -9.42
CA LEU A 214 -4.85 13.14 -8.51
C LEU A 214 -5.77 11.97 -8.88
N ALA A 215 -7.05 12.22 -9.14
CA ALA A 215 -7.98 11.17 -9.53
C ALA A 215 -7.60 10.52 -10.87
N ARG A 216 -7.10 11.29 -11.85
CA ARG A 216 -6.58 10.76 -13.12
C ARG A 216 -5.33 9.93 -12.86
N LEU A 217 -4.34 10.49 -12.17
CA LEU A 217 -3.09 9.78 -11.82
C LEU A 217 -3.39 8.45 -11.11
N GLY A 218 -4.27 8.47 -10.11
CA GLY A 218 -4.63 7.27 -9.37
C GLY A 218 -5.25 6.17 -10.23
N ARG A 219 -6.14 6.53 -11.18
CA ARG A 219 -6.71 5.56 -12.14
C ARG A 219 -5.66 4.97 -13.07
N GLU A 220 -4.76 5.81 -13.60
CA GLU A 220 -3.67 5.37 -14.48
C GLU A 220 -2.72 4.42 -13.74
N LEU A 221 -2.29 4.78 -12.53
CA LEU A 221 -1.44 3.93 -11.71
C LEU A 221 -2.10 2.60 -11.34
N LYS A 222 -3.40 2.63 -11.01
CA LYS A 222 -4.18 1.42 -10.73
C LYS A 222 -4.24 0.49 -11.95
N ALA A 223 -4.37 1.02 -13.16
CA ALA A 223 -4.31 0.23 -14.39
C ALA A 223 -2.94 -0.45 -14.59
N LEU A 224 -1.88 0.17 -14.10
CA LEU A 224 -0.52 -0.40 -14.04
C LEU A 224 -0.28 -1.33 -12.83
N LYS A 225 -1.31 -1.59 -12.01
CA LYS A 225 -1.24 -2.36 -10.74
C LYS A 225 -0.37 -1.69 -9.66
N LEU A 226 -0.19 -0.39 -9.74
CA LEU A 226 0.44 0.44 -8.71
C LEU A 226 -0.62 1.06 -7.80
N ARG A 227 -0.26 1.35 -6.56
CA ARG A 227 -1.04 2.14 -5.62
C ARG A 227 -0.49 3.56 -5.60
N LEU A 228 -1.39 4.55 -5.56
CA LEU A 228 -1.02 5.95 -5.33
C LEU A 228 -1.23 6.29 -3.86
N GLY A 229 -0.17 6.63 -3.13
CA GLY A 229 -0.25 7.19 -1.78
C GLY A 229 0.01 8.70 -1.81
N VAL A 230 -0.98 9.53 -1.49
CA VAL A 230 -0.75 10.99 -1.38
C VAL A 230 -0.10 11.28 -0.03
N HIS A 231 1.04 11.94 -0.10
CA HIS A 231 1.82 12.42 1.03
C HIS A 231 1.57 13.92 1.25
N HIS A 232 1.72 14.41 2.46
CA HIS A 232 1.47 15.81 2.82
C HIS A 232 2.59 16.35 3.70
N HIS A 233 2.95 17.59 3.46
CA HIS A 233 3.82 18.41 4.31
C HIS A 233 3.03 19.48 5.07
N THR A 234 3.70 20.26 5.89
CA THR A 234 3.06 21.35 6.65
C THR A 234 2.23 22.32 5.79
N PRO A 235 2.63 22.73 4.56
CA PRO A 235 1.82 23.66 3.76
C PRO A 235 0.42 23.13 3.44
N GLU A 236 0.28 21.84 3.09
CA GLU A 236 -0.99 21.22 2.75
C GLU A 236 -1.90 21.01 3.97
N LEU A 237 -1.31 21.04 5.17
CA LEU A 237 -2.00 20.85 6.45
C LEU A 237 -2.47 22.17 7.07
N GLY A 238 -2.13 23.31 6.48
CA GLY A 238 -2.61 24.63 6.86
C GLY A 238 -4.14 24.73 6.92
N ARG A 239 -4.68 25.70 7.67
CA ARG A 239 -6.13 25.88 7.87
C ARG A 239 -6.86 24.60 8.27
N GLN A 240 -6.36 23.94 9.29
CA GLN A 240 -6.95 22.68 9.78
C GLN A 240 -7.00 21.60 8.69
N GLY A 241 -6.02 21.57 7.78
CA GLY A 241 -5.91 20.57 6.74
C GLY A 241 -6.86 20.78 5.56
N ARG A 242 -7.24 22.03 5.21
CA ARG A 242 -8.16 22.30 4.12
C ARG A 242 -7.78 21.57 2.82
N GLU A 243 -6.53 21.68 2.36
CA GLU A 243 -6.05 20.98 1.17
C GLU A 243 -6.01 19.46 1.36
N TYR A 244 -5.48 19.02 2.49
CA TYR A 244 -5.43 17.61 2.88
C TYR A 244 -6.82 16.95 2.86
N HIS A 245 -7.81 17.58 3.49
CA HIS A 245 -9.18 17.06 3.49
C HIS A 245 -9.81 17.11 2.10
N HIS A 246 -9.54 18.17 1.32
CA HIS A 246 -10.02 18.27 -0.05
C HIS A 246 -9.55 17.11 -0.91
N ASN A 247 -8.26 16.78 -0.87
CA ASN A 247 -7.70 15.67 -1.66
C ASN A 247 -8.47 14.36 -1.44
N PHE A 248 -8.85 14.05 -0.20
CA PHE A 248 -9.57 12.82 0.09
C PHE A 248 -11.10 12.93 -0.11
N ALA A 249 -11.68 14.11 0.03
CA ALA A 249 -13.11 14.33 -0.17
C ALA A 249 -13.52 14.17 -1.65
N VAL A 250 -12.65 14.60 -2.59
CA VAL A 250 -12.96 14.60 -4.03
C VAL A 250 -12.43 13.39 -4.79
N THR A 251 -11.70 12.49 -4.12
CA THR A 251 -11.09 11.31 -4.73
C THR A 251 -11.60 10.01 -4.10
N ARG A 252 -11.46 8.91 -4.82
CA ARG A 252 -11.94 7.60 -4.37
C ARG A 252 -10.82 6.80 -3.69
N ALA A 253 -11.15 6.12 -2.60
CA ALA A 253 -10.28 5.12 -2.00
C ALA A 253 -9.96 4.00 -3.02
N GLY A 254 -8.70 3.52 -3.03
CA GLY A 254 -8.21 2.53 -3.98
C GLY A 254 -7.87 3.09 -5.37
N GLU A 255 -8.09 4.41 -5.60
CA GLU A 255 -7.50 5.19 -6.68
C GLU A 255 -6.49 6.16 -6.11
N VAL A 256 -6.90 6.94 -5.11
CA VAL A 256 -6.04 7.87 -4.37
C VAL A 256 -6.07 7.46 -2.91
N ASP A 257 -4.97 6.92 -2.45
CA ASP A 257 -4.80 6.43 -1.09
C ASP A 257 -3.90 7.35 -0.27
N PHE A 258 -3.54 6.96 0.93
CA PHE A 258 -2.82 7.78 1.89
C PHE A 258 -1.44 7.19 2.19
N CYS A 259 -0.39 7.94 1.91
CA CYS A 259 0.92 7.78 2.53
C CYS A 259 0.95 8.69 3.76
N ILE A 260 0.69 8.13 4.94
CA ILE A 260 0.70 8.94 6.15
C ILE A 260 2.14 9.20 6.61
N ASP A 261 2.55 10.46 6.60
CA ASP A 261 3.73 10.90 7.36
C ASP A 261 3.26 11.37 8.75
N THR A 262 3.56 10.57 9.75
CA THR A 262 3.12 10.83 11.13
C THR A 262 3.71 12.11 11.70
N HIS A 263 4.93 12.45 11.30
CA HIS A 263 5.61 13.64 11.81
C HIS A 263 5.13 14.91 11.11
N TRP A 264 4.90 14.88 9.79
CA TRP A 264 4.32 16.04 9.12
C TRP A 264 2.89 16.32 9.60
N MET A 265 2.08 15.28 9.89
CA MET A 265 0.78 15.48 10.55
C MET A 265 0.96 16.22 11.86
N TYR A 266 1.86 15.75 12.73
CA TYR A 266 2.16 16.38 14.01
C TYR A 266 2.62 17.85 13.85
N ARG A 267 3.58 18.11 12.95
CA ARG A 267 4.09 19.46 12.67
C ARG A 267 3.05 20.38 12.04
N GLY A 268 2.13 19.85 11.27
CA GLY A 268 1.01 20.56 10.65
C GLY A 268 -0.18 20.81 11.61
N GLY A 269 -0.06 20.39 12.86
CA GLY A 269 -1.10 20.58 13.89
C GLY A 269 -2.27 19.59 13.80
N ILE A 270 -2.11 18.50 13.04
CA ILE A 270 -3.07 17.39 12.97
C ILE A 270 -2.53 16.23 13.81
N VAL A 271 -3.28 15.83 14.83
CA VAL A 271 -2.91 14.66 15.64
C VAL A 271 -2.86 13.41 14.73
N PRO A 272 -1.72 12.68 14.65
CA PRO A 272 -1.60 11.52 13.75
C PRO A 272 -2.71 10.47 13.94
N MET A 273 -3.15 10.27 15.19
CA MET A 273 -4.24 9.35 15.49
C MET A 273 -5.59 9.80 14.94
N ASP A 274 -5.85 11.12 14.87
CA ASP A 274 -7.10 11.63 14.28
C ASP A 274 -7.08 11.47 12.76
N ALA A 275 -5.93 11.71 12.11
CA ALA A 275 -5.75 11.40 10.70
C ALA A 275 -6.00 9.91 10.40
N LEU A 276 -5.50 9.00 11.25
CA LEU A 276 -5.72 7.56 11.13
C LEU A 276 -7.16 7.15 11.38
N ARG A 277 -7.85 7.74 12.36
CA ARG A 277 -9.28 7.49 12.60
C ARG A 277 -10.13 7.92 11.43
N GLN A 278 -9.77 9.02 10.77
CA GLN A 278 -10.52 9.60 9.66
C GLN A 278 -10.24 8.92 8.32
N TYR A 279 -8.97 8.64 8.00
CA TYR A 279 -8.55 8.14 6.69
C TYR A 279 -7.70 6.86 6.75
N GLY A 280 -7.67 6.18 7.88
CA GLY A 280 -6.86 4.96 8.05
C GLY A 280 -7.16 3.87 7.02
N GLU A 281 -8.42 3.74 6.58
CA GLU A 281 -8.80 2.78 5.53
C GLU A 281 -8.16 3.06 4.16
N ARG A 282 -7.66 4.28 3.95
CA ARG A 282 -6.92 4.67 2.74
C ARG A 282 -5.41 4.49 2.87
N VAL A 283 -4.88 4.17 4.04
CA VAL A 283 -3.43 4.03 4.22
C VAL A 283 -2.88 2.93 3.32
N VAL A 284 -1.83 3.23 2.56
CA VAL A 284 -1.10 2.29 1.70
C VAL A 284 0.36 2.17 2.09
N SER A 285 0.94 3.23 2.63
CA SER A 285 2.31 3.31 3.11
C SER A 285 2.43 4.34 4.25
N TRP A 286 3.56 4.30 4.92
CA TRP A 286 3.87 5.15 6.07
C TRP A 286 5.24 5.78 5.89
N HIS A 287 5.36 7.08 6.24
CA HIS A 287 6.63 7.70 6.55
C HIS A 287 6.73 7.89 8.05
N LEU A 288 7.81 7.37 8.63
CA LEU A 288 8.04 7.39 10.07
C LEU A 288 9.25 8.25 10.39
N ARG A 289 9.05 9.22 11.27
CA ARG A 289 10.05 10.12 11.77
C ARG A 289 9.71 10.52 13.21
N GLN A 290 10.68 10.95 13.98
CA GLN A 290 10.47 11.39 15.34
C GLN A 290 11.02 12.80 15.58
N SER A 291 10.46 13.48 16.57
CA SER A 291 11.00 14.71 17.12
C SER A 291 11.02 14.65 18.66
N ARG A 292 11.80 15.55 19.25
CA ARG A 292 11.83 15.81 20.71
C ARG A 292 11.77 17.31 20.94
N GLY A 293 10.72 17.76 21.62
CA GLY A 293 10.45 19.20 21.78
C GLY A 293 10.32 19.90 20.42
N GLN A 294 9.65 19.27 19.46
CA GLN A 294 9.44 19.71 18.07
C GLN A 294 10.70 19.82 17.20
N VAL A 295 11.87 19.42 17.68
CA VAL A 295 13.10 19.34 16.86
C VAL A 295 13.22 17.91 16.31
N TRP A 296 13.48 17.78 15.00
CA TRP A 296 13.66 16.47 14.36
C TRP A 296 14.80 15.71 15.02
N TRP A 297 14.53 14.43 15.31
CA TRP A 297 15.49 13.58 15.98
C TRP A 297 16.25 12.70 14.98
N GLU A 298 17.49 12.36 15.32
CA GLU A 298 18.36 11.62 14.39
C GLU A 298 17.97 10.14 14.22
N ASP A 299 17.13 9.58 15.07
CA ASP A 299 16.61 8.19 14.97
C ASP A 299 15.14 8.09 15.40
N LEU A 300 14.52 6.94 15.15
CA LEU A 300 13.24 6.57 15.73
C LEU A 300 13.46 5.99 17.13
N ASP A 301 12.93 6.67 18.13
CA ASP A 301 12.87 6.24 19.52
C ASP A 301 11.70 6.96 20.20
N GLN A 302 11.64 7.01 21.51
CA GLN A 302 10.67 7.81 22.26
C GLN A 302 10.84 9.30 21.95
N GLY A 303 9.74 10.01 21.80
CA GLY A 303 9.71 11.43 21.47
C GLY A 303 8.32 12.02 21.54
N ASP A 304 8.05 13.04 20.73
CA ASP A 304 6.79 13.78 20.72
C ASP A 304 5.62 12.94 20.18
N ILE A 305 5.88 11.90 19.38
CA ILE A 305 4.87 11.01 18.78
C ILE A 305 4.86 9.68 19.55
N ASP A 306 3.69 9.28 20.05
CA ASP A 306 3.48 7.95 20.63
C ASP A 306 3.20 6.90 19.55
N TYR A 307 4.25 6.25 19.12
CA TYR A 307 4.15 5.15 18.15
C TYR A 307 3.52 3.88 18.71
N SER A 308 3.40 3.73 20.03
CA SER A 308 2.74 2.56 20.64
C SER A 308 1.24 2.61 20.38
N GLU A 309 0.61 3.78 20.53
CA GLU A 309 -0.80 3.98 20.21
C GLU A 309 -1.07 3.77 18.71
N ILE A 310 -0.22 4.36 17.87
CA ILE A 310 -0.31 4.22 16.40
C ILE A 310 -0.21 2.75 15.99
N ALA A 311 0.76 2.00 16.52
CA ALA A 311 0.95 0.60 16.22
C ALA A 311 -0.23 -0.27 16.69
N ALA A 312 -0.75 -0.01 17.90
CA ALA A 312 -1.93 -0.70 18.41
C ALA A 312 -3.14 -0.49 17.49
N PHE A 313 -3.37 0.75 17.06
CA PHE A 313 -4.45 1.08 16.12
C PHE A 313 -4.25 0.39 14.75
N ALA A 314 -3.06 0.52 14.15
CA ALA A 314 -2.74 -0.09 12.87
C ALA A 314 -2.95 -1.61 12.89
N ASN A 315 -2.53 -2.28 13.96
CA ASN A 315 -2.73 -3.71 14.14
C ASN A 315 -4.22 -4.07 14.31
N SER A 316 -4.98 -3.30 15.11
CA SER A 316 -6.40 -3.54 15.34
C SER A 316 -7.25 -3.41 14.07
N LYS A 317 -6.82 -2.55 13.14
CA LYS A 317 -7.48 -2.30 11.85
C LYS A 317 -6.86 -3.07 10.69
N SER A 318 -5.84 -3.88 10.94
CA SER A 318 -5.09 -4.62 9.90
C SER A 318 -4.60 -3.72 8.76
N LEU A 319 -4.13 -2.51 9.10
CA LEU A 319 -3.65 -1.57 8.10
C LEU A 319 -2.40 -2.10 7.37
N PRO A 320 -2.18 -1.68 6.11
CA PRO A 320 -0.99 -2.05 5.36
C PRO A 320 0.30 -1.73 6.12
N ARG A 321 1.25 -2.65 6.12
CA ARG A 321 2.48 -2.60 6.92
C ARG A 321 3.70 -2.34 6.04
N ARG A 322 3.66 -1.25 5.25
CA ARG A 322 4.77 -0.74 4.44
C ARG A 322 5.29 0.55 5.07
N PHE A 323 6.37 0.43 5.83
CA PHE A 323 6.93 1.54 6.59
C PHE A 323 8.21 2.05 5.92
N SER A 324 8.26 3.33 5.55
CA SER A 324 9.49 4.03 5.16
C SER A 324 9.99 4.87 6.33
N VAL A 325 11.13 4.50 6.89
CA VAL A 325 11.83 5.32 7.88
C VAL A 325 12.49 6.49 7.18
N GLU A 326 12.13 7.71 7.55
CA GLU A 326 12.67 8.94 6.97
C GLU A 326 13.36 9.76 8.05
N LEU A 327 14.67 9.60 8.17
CA LEU A 327 15.51 10.33 9.16
C LEU A 327 16.04 11.64 8.58
N ALA A 328 15.09 12.53 8.23
CA ALA A 328 15.48 13.86 7.78
C ALA A 328 15.99 14.71 8.93
N LEU A 329 16.88 15.63 8.60
CA LEU A 329 17.56 16.52 9.53
C LEU A 329 17.10 17.96 9.33
N GLU A 330 17.03 18.73 10.41
CA GLU A 330 16.85 20.18 10.38
C GLU A 330 17.96 20.90 11.15
N GLY A 331 18.02 22.24 11.10
CA GLY A 331 19.11 23.01 11.70
C GLY A 331 19.32 22.77 13.20
N GLY A 332 18.26 22.40 13.93
CA GLY A 332 18.34 22.07 15.35
C GLY A 332 18.67 20.61 15.66
N THR A 333 18.70 19.72 14.66
CA THR A 333 18.95 18.29 14.88
C THR A 333 20.38 18.05 15.39
N LYS A 334 20.51 17.52 16.60
CA LYS A 334 21.78 17.11 17.16
C LYS A 334 22.14 15.73 16.62
N ILE A 335 23.19 15.67 15.81
CA ILE A 335 23.71 14.44 15.25
C ILE A 335 24.85 13.93 16.10
N THR A 336 24.72 12.72 16.62
CA THR A 336 25.72 12.08 17.49
C THR A 336 26.22 10.76 16.93
N ARG A 337 25.58 10.24 15.89
CA ARG A 337 25.87 8.93 15.28
C ARG A 337 25.91 9.02 13.76
N THR A 338 26.43 7.97 13.15
CA THR A 338 26.39 7.81 11.69
C THR A 338 24.96 7.52 11.19
N ALA A 339 24.70 7.79 9.90
CA ALA A 339 23.44 7.47 9.28
C ALA A 339 23.08 5.97 9.41
N VAL A 340 24.08 5.08 9.24
CA VAL A 340 23.88 3.63 9.36
C VAL A 340 23.48 3.23 10.78
N GLU A 341 24.12 3.78 11.81
CA GLU A 341 23.77 3.51 13.20
C GLU A 341 22.35 3.98 13.53
N ASN A 342 21.99 5.19 13.09
CA ASN A 342 20.65 5.72 13.30
C ASN A 342 19.59 4.88 12.59
N HIS A 343 19.85 4.40 11.36
CA HIS A 343 18.95 3.50 10.66
C HIS A 343 18.86 2.13 11.33
N ARG A 344 19.95 1.57 11.83
CA ARG A 344 19.90 0.30 12.58
C ARG A 344 19.04 0.42 13.84
N ARG A 345 19.20 1.47 14.61
CA ARG A 345 18.38 1.74 15.80
C ARG A 345 16.90 1.94 15.47
N SER A 346 16.64 2.69 14.40
CA SER A 346 15.28 2.94 13.92
C SER A 346 14.62 1.67 13.40
N ARG A 347 15.34 0.80 12.70
CA ARG A 347 14.85 -0.51 12.27
C ARG A 347 14.47 -1.39 13.47
N GLU A 348 15.31 -1.40 14.51
CA GLU A 348 15.04 -2.11 15.75
C GLU A 348 13.81 -1.54 16.47
N PHE A 349 13.63 -0.22 16.48
CA PHE A 349 12.45 0.43 17.03
C PHE A 349 11.18 -0.02 16.28
N VAL A 350 11.18 0.01 14.93
CA VAL A 350 10.03 -0.45 14.13
C VAL A 350 9.71 -1.91 14.42
N ARG A 351 10.73 -2.77 14.52
CA ARG A 351 10.56 -4.18 14.88
C ARG A 351 9.88 -4.34 16.25
N ARG A 352 10.35 -3.60 17.25
CA ARG A 352 9.83 -3.69 18.62
C ARG A 352 8.41 -3.16 18.73
N VAL A 353 8.09 -2.05 18.06
CA VAL A 353 6.82 -1.34 18.21
C VAL A 353 5.74 -1.92 17.28
N PHE A 354 6.08 -2.15 16.03
CA PHE A 354 5.12 -2.64 15.03
C PHE A 354 5.17 -4.16 14.82
N GLY A 355 6.18 -4.86 15.32
CA GLY A 355 6.32 -6.32 15.19
C GLY A 355 6.62 -6.77 13.75
N VAL A 356 7.46 -6.04 13.02
CA VAL A 356 7.82 -6.32 11.62
C VAL A 356 9.32 -6.38 11.41
#